data_67444dab7486f3cc9b196ace778da5f9
#
_entry.id   67444dab7486f3cc9b196ace778da5f9
#
_cell.length_a   1.000
_cell.length_b   1.000
_cell.length_c   1.000
_cell.angle_alpha   90.00
_cell.angle_beta   90.00
_cell.angle_gamma   90.00
#
_symmetry.space_group_name_H-M   'P 1'
#
loop_
_entity.id
_entity.type
_entity.pdbx_description
1 polymer ?
#
loop_
_entity_poly.entity_id
_entity_poly.type
_entity_poly.pdbx_seq_one_letter_code
_entity_poly.pdbx_strand_id
1 'polypeptide(L)'
;MLLTGKEYLESIRDGRALYVGSERIEDQTVHPAFAGCAGTYAALYDMKADPSNSDVMTFEEDGEHFATYYLRPRSQGDLIRRNCAHRMIADFCFGLMGRTPDAVAGNISGLAMKPEVFDSEPGGFRENLLQIYEHMRRDDIFATYAVVPPPGARNKEYYQSAGVAQPACRVTGEDDKGVILNGMKFLAT
;
A
#
# COMPACT_ATOMS: atom_id res chain seq x y z
N MET A 1 11.74 -0.45 -10.78
CA MET A 1 11.34 0.07 -12.13
C MET A 1 9.95 0.68 -11.99
N LEU A 2 9.69 1.87 -12.59
CA LEU A 2 8.36 2.48 -12.54
C LEU A 2 7.38 1.66 -13.39
N LEU A 3 6.25 1.29 -12.81
CA LEU A 3 5.18 0.60 -13.53
C LEU A 3 4.39 1.58 -14.40
N THR A 4 4.00 1.12 -15.59
CA THR A 4 2.97 1.75 -16.41
C THR A 4 1.57 1.36 -15.92
N GLY A 5 0.54 2.05 -16.38
CA GLY A 5 -0.84 1.71 -16.06
C GLY A 5 -1.23 0.29 -16.52
N LYS A 6 -0.69 -0.15 -17.67
CA LYS A 6 -0.89 -1.53 -18.13
C LYS A 6 -0.28 -2.56 -17.20
N GLU A 7 0.96 -2.33 -16.76
CA GLU A 7 1.65 -3.22 -15.82
C GLU A 7 0.98 -3.22 -14.45
N TYR A 8 0.46 -2.06 -13.99
CA TYR A 8 -0.36 -2.00 -12.79
C TYR A 8 -1.63 -2.85 -12.92
N LEU A 9 -2.39 -2.74 -14.01
CA LEU A 9 -3.58 -3.56 -14.22
C LEU A 9 -3.27 -5.06 -14.23
N GLU A 10 -2.13 -5.44 -14.80
CA GLU A 10 -1.67 -6.83 -14.78
C GLU A 10 -1.26 -7.28 -13.38
N SER A 11 -0.59 -6.42 -12.61
CA SER A 11 -0.14 -6.73 -11.24
C SER A 11 -1.28 -7.02 -10.27
N ILE A 12 -2.47 -6.41 -10.48
CA ILE A 12 -3.62 -6.66 -9.62
C ILE A 12 -4.42 -7.92 -9.99
N ARG A 13 -4.09 -8.60 -11.11
CA ARG A 13 -4.62 -9.93 -11.48
C ARG A 13 -3.87 -11.04 -10.77
N ASP A 14 -3.73 -10.93 -9.47
CA ASP A 14 -2.90 -11.79 -8.62
C ASP A 14 -3.61 -13.03 -8.06
N GLY A 15 -4.82 -13.32 -8.54
CA GLY A 15 -5.60 -14.49 -8.13
C GLY A 15 -6.34 -14.35 -6.79
N ARG A 16 -6.34 -13.14 -6.21
CA ARG A 16 -7.13 -12.88 -4.99
C ARG A 16 -8.61 -13.14 -5.22
N ALA A 17 -9.29 -13.66 -4.22
CA ALA A 17 -10.75 -13.85 -4.26
C ALA A 17 -11.45 -12.53 -3.90
N LEU A 18 -12.15 -11.94 -4.86
CA LEU A 18 -12.94 -10.73 -4.68
C LEU A 18 -14.44 -11.04 -4.77
N TYR A 19 -15.22 -10.32 -3.98
CA TYR A 19 -16.68 -10.48 -3.96
C TYR A 19 -17.38 -9.13 -3.89
N VAL A 20 -18.52 -9.02 -4.60
CA VAL A 20 -19.50 -7.94 -4.43
C VAL A 20 -20.81 -8.59 -3.99
N GLY A 21 -21.15 -8.45 -2.72
CA GLY A 21 -22.22 -9.24 -2.12
C GLY A 21 -21.89 -10.73 -2.16
N SER A 22 -22.67 -11.53 -2.88
CA SER A 22 -22.44 -12.97 -3.09
C SER A 22 -21.76 -13.30 -4.43
N GLU A 23 -21.58 -12.32 -5.30
CA GLU A 23 -20.98 -12.50 -6.62
C GLU A 23 -19.46 -12.55 -6.48
N ARG A 24 -18.82 -13.62 -6.97
CA ARG A 24 -17.37 -13.70 -7.11
C ARG A 24 -16.95 -12.97 -8.38
N ILE A 25 -15.94 -12.12 -8.24
CA ILE A 25 -15.39 -11.32 -9.34
C ILE A 25 -14.19 -12.05 -9.93
N GLU A 26 -14.28 -12.39 -11.21
CA GLU A 26 -13.21 -13.10 -11.93
C GLU A 26 -12.06 -12.15 -12.34
N ASP A 27 -12.38 -10.94 -12.79
CA ASP A 27 -11.40 -9.91 -13.17
C ASP A 27 -11.87 -8.51 -12.74
N GLN A 28 -11.22 -7.96 -11.72
CA GLN A 28 -11.52 -6.63 -11.19
C GLN A 28 -11.18 -5.50 -12.17
N THR A 29 -10.34 -5.74 -13.16
CA THR A 29 -9.94 -4.71 -14.11
C THR A 29 -11.03 -4.35 -15.12
N VAL A 30 -11.99 -5.26 -15.31
CA VAL A 30 -13.09 -5.09 -16.26
C VAL A 30 -14.49 -5.13 -15.59
N HIS A 31 -14.57 -5.61 -14.35
CA HIS A 31 -15.86 -5.68 -13.65
C HIS A 31 -16.41 -4.29 -13.34
N PRO A 32 -17.71 -4.00 -13.60
CA PRO A 32 -18.30 -2.67 -13.47
C PRO A 32 -18.11 -2.00 -12.10
N ALA A 33 -18.07 -2.78 -11.01
CA ALA A 33 -17.85 -2.24 -9.67
C ALA A 33 -16.42 -1.72 -9.43
N PHE A 34 -15.43 -2.15 -10.21
CA PHE A 34 -14.02 -1.86 -9.99
C PHE A 34 -13.32 -1.23 -11.18
N ALA A 35 -13.79 -1.44 -12.41
CA ALA A 35 -13.12 -1.03 -13.63
C ALA A 35 -12.82 0.48 -13.67
N GLY A 36 -13.75 1.33 -13.20
CA GLY A 36 -13.52 2.77 -13.14
C GLY A 36 -12.41 3.16 -12.18
N CYS A 37 -12.37 2.53 -11.00
CA CYS A 37 -11.31 2.76 -10.01
C CYS A 37 -9.96 2.22 -10.52
N ALA A 38 -9.93 0.99 -11.04
CA ALA A 38 -8.74 0.37 -11.60
C ALA A 38 -8.17 1.20 -12.77
N GLY A 39 -9.05 1.70 -13.66
CA GLY A 39 -8.66 2.58 -14.77
C GLY A 39 -8.10 3.92 -14.29
N THR A 40 -8.66 4.51 -13.24
CA THR A 40 -8.13 5.76 -12.66
C THR A 40 -6.73 5.55 -12.09
N TYR A 41 -6.50 4.45 -11.36
CA TYR A 41 -5.16 4.14 -10.86
C TYR A 41 -4.18 3.81 -12.00
N ALA A 42 -4.62 3.09 -13.02
CA ALA A 42 -3.77 2.83 -14.19
C ALA A 42 -3.34 4.15 -14.86
N ALA A 43 -4.26 5.08 -15.08
CA ALA A 43 -3.93 6.38 -15.64
C ALA A 43 -3.01 7.22 -14.73
N LEU A 44 -3.09 7.05 -13.40
CA LEU A 44 -2.17 7.67 -12.45
C LEU A 44 -0.76 7.07 -12.57
N TYR A 45 -0.65 5.76 -12.78
CA TYR A 45 0.63 5.11 -13.05
C TYR A 45 1.25 5.56 -14.37
N ASP A 46 0.44 5.72 -15.44
CA ASP A 46 0.89 6.27 -16.72
C ASP A 46 1.36 7.73 -16.56
N MET A 47 0.60 8.56 -15.83
CA MET A 47 0.99 9.94 -15.51
C MET A 47 2.35 10.00 -14.80
N LYS A 48 2.58 9.12 -13.82
CA LYS A 48 3.84 9.02 -13.09
C LYS A 48 5.00 8.57 -13.99
N ALA A 49 4.75 7.61 -14.88
CA ALA A 49 5.75 7.06 -15.80
C ALA A 49 6.03 7.97 -17.02
N ASP A 50 5.20 8.98 -17.25
CA ASP A 50 5.39 9.93 -18.37
C ASP A 50 6.68 10.73 -18.16
N PRO A 51 7.62 10.71 -19.12
CA PRO A 51 8.87 11.47 -19.03
C PRO A 51 8.67 12.98 -18.82
N SER A 52 7.56 13.55 -19.26
CA SER A 52 7.24 14.97 -19.07
C SER A 52 6.97 15.34 -17.60
N ASN A 53 6.64 14.35 -16.76
CA ASN A 53 6.36 14.52 -15.35
C ASN A 53 7.53 14.06 -14.45
N SER A 54 8.64 13.60 -15.05
CA SER A 54 9.76 12.99 -14.32
C SER A 54 10.34 13.90 -13.24
N ASP A 55 10.45 15.20 -13.49
CA ASP A 55 11.00 16.18 -12.55
C ASP A 55 10.22 16.25 -11.23
N VAL A 56 8.91 15.98 -11.27
CA VAL A 56 8.02 16.02 -10.14
C VAL A 56 7.76 14.61 -9.59
N MET A 57 7.42 13.67 -10.48
CA MET A 57 6.89 12.37 -10.08
C MET A 57 7.95 11.32 -9.79
N THR A 58 9.22 11.58 -10.16
CA THR A 58 10.31 10.63 -9.93
C THR A 58 11.52 11.28 -9.28
N PHE A 59 12.36 10.47 -8.65
CA PHE A 59 13.70 10.87 -8.18
C PHE A 59 14.70 9.77 -8.51
N GLU A 60 15.96 10.16 -8.62
CA GLU A 60 17.07 9.24 -8.84
C GLU A 60 17.83 9.01 -7.53
N GLU A 61 18.14 7.76 -7.23
CA GLU A 61 19.05 7.34 -6.16
C GLU A 61 19.83 6.12 -6.65
N ASP A 62 21.15 6.14 -6.52
CA ASP A 62 22.07 5.06 -6.94
C ASP A 62 21.91 4.63 -8.41
N GLY A 63 21.58 5.58 -9.30
CA GLY A 63 21.39 5.34 -10.74
C GLY A 63 20.06 4.68 -11.11
N GLU A 64 19.15 4.53 -10.16
CA GLU A 64 17.80 4.02 -10.38
C GLU A 64 16.75 5.11 -10.16
N HIS A 65 15.63 5.04 -10.90
CA HIS A 65 14.51 5.96 -10.78
C HIS A 65 13.39 5.35 -9.93
N PHE A 66 12.88 6.14 -8.99
CA PHE A 66 11.81 5.78 -8.07
C PHE A 66 10.70 6.82 -8.10
N ALA A 67 9.49 6.43 -7.70
CA ALA A 67 8.40 7.37 -7.51
C ALA A 67 8.69 8.34 -6.35
N THR A 68 8.47 9.64 -6.55
CA THR A 68 8.81 10.70 -5.58
C THR A 68 8.11 10.51 -4.22
N TYR A 69 6.98 9.84 -4.17
CA TYR A 69 6.32 9.56 -2.88
C TYR A 69 7.09 8.55 -2.01
N TYR A 70 8.09 7.84 -2.55
CA TYR A 70 9.05 7.02 -1.79
C TYR A 70 10.31 7.80 -1.35
N LEU A 71 10.49 9.05 -1.77
CA LEU A 71 11.63 9.86 -1.38
C LEU A 71 11.65 10.04 0.15
N ARG A 72 12.76 9.71 0.79
CA ARG A 72 13.03 10.06 2.19
C ARG A 72 13.59 11.47 2.25
N PRO A 73 12.80 12.48 2.65
CA PRO A 73 13.24 13.87 2.59
C PRO A 73 14.38 14.13 3.57
N ARG A 74 15.48 14.70 3.09
CA ARG A 74 16.64 15.11 3.87
C ARG A 74 16.86 16.62 3.86
N SER A 75 16.05 17.34 3.08
CA SER A 75 16.11 18.79 2.92
C SER A 75 14.71 19.38 2.77
N GLN A 76 14.62 20.72 2.90
CA GLN A 76 13.40 21.46 2.59
C GLN A 76 13.02 21.27 1.10
N GLY A 77 14.02 21.21 0.21
CA GLY A 77 13.79 20.96 -1.22
C GLY A 77 13.09 19.61 -1.46
N ASP A 78 13.50 18.54 -0.76
CA ASP A 78 12.87 17.23 -0.86
C ASP A 78 11.40 17.26 -0.38
N LEU A 79 11.13 17.99 0.69
CA LEU A 79 9.76 18.17 1.18
C LEU A 79 8.88 18.90 0.17
N ILE A 80 9.42 19.96 -0.47
CA ILE A 80 8.72 20.68 -1.54
C ILE A 80 8.45 19.75 -2.71
N ARG A 81 9.46 18.98 -3.15
CA ARG A 81 9.33 18.01 -4.25
C ARG A 81 8.25 16.98 -3.96
N ARG A 82 8.26 16.37 -2.78
CA ARG A 82 7.20 15.43 -2.37
C ARG A 82 5.82 16.10 -2.36
N ASN A 83 5.72 17.31 -1.83
CA ASN A 83 4.45 18.05 -1.80
C ASN A 83 3.92 18.30 -3.21
N CYS A 84 4.79 18.67 -4.18
CA CYS A 84 4.40 18.83 -5.57
C CYS A 84 3.88 17.52 -6.18
N ALA A 85 4.53 16.39 -5.91
CA ALA A 85 4.07 15.08 -6.37
C ALA A 85 2.71 14.68 -5.77
N HIS A 86 2.55 14.82 -4.44
CA HIS A 86 1.27 14.57 -3.78
C HIS A 86 0.15 15.47 -4.31
N ARG A 87 0.46 16.76 -4.55
CA ARG A 87 -0.50 17.69 -5.14
C ARG A 87 -0.90 17.26 -6.55
N MET A 88 0.06 16.86 -7.38
CA MET A 88 -0.22 16.41 -8.75
C MET A 88 -1.13 15.19 -8.77
N ILE A 89 -0.90 14.23 -7.85
CA ILE A 89 -1.78 13.06 -7.67
C ILE A 89 -3.19 13.50 -7.22
N ALA A 90 -3.27 14.41 -6.25
CA ALA A 90 -4.55 14.89 -5.74
C ALA A 90 -5.33 15.66 -6.81
N ASP A 91 -4.66 16.54 -7.58
CA ASP A 91 -5.27 17.29 -8.67
C ASP A 91 -5.79 16.35 -9.77
N PHE A 92 -5.01 15.30 -10.12
CA PHE A 92 -5.41 14.27 -11.08
C PHE A 92 -6.68 13.53 -10.65
N CYS A 93 -6.81 13.23 -9.36
CA CYS A 93 -7.94 12.53 -8.78
C CYS A 93 -9.06 13.47 -8.29
N PHE A 94 -8.97 14.78 -8.53
CA PHE A 94 -9.90 15.80 -7.98
C PHE A 94 -10.08 15.75 -6.46
N GLY A 95 -9.08 15.23 -5.74
CA GLY A 95 -9.15 14.99 -4.31
C GLY A 95 -10.14 13.91 -3.86
N LEU A 96 -10.73 13.16 -4.77
CA LEU A 96 -11.76 12.17 -4.47
C LEU A 96 -11.22 10.78 -4.11
N MET A 97 -9.96 10.50 -4.45
CA MET A 97 -9.31 9.21 -4.16
C MET A 97 -8.56 9.29 -2.83
N GLY A 98 -9.18 8.81 -1.76
CA GLY A 98 -8.62 8.89 -0.41
C GLY A 98 -7.47 7.88 -0.13
N ARG A 99 -7.18 6.97 -1.03
CA ARG A 99 -6.17 5.91 -0.87
C ARG A 99 -5.36 5.74 -2.15
N THR A 100 -4.67 6.79 -2.54
CA THR A 100 -3.74 6.79 -3.68
C THR A 100 -2.42 6.10 -3.31
N PRO A 101 -1.60 5.66 -4.29
CA PRO A 101 -0.34 4.94 -4.03
C PRO A 101 0.61 5.66 -3.08
N ASP A 102 0.61 6.99 -3.09
CA ASP A 102 1.45 7.85 -2.27
C ASP A 102 1.11 7.82 -0.77
N ALA A 103 -0.11 7.42 -0.40
CA ALA A 103 -0.57 7.46 1.00
C ALA A 103 0.25 6.50 1.89
N VAL A 104 0.32 5.21 1.55
CA VAL A 104 1.09 4.21 2.31
C VAL A 104 2.58 4.33 2.04
N ALA A 105 2.97 4.69 0.80
CA ALA A 105 4.35 4.97 0.46
C ALA A 105 4.93 6.10 1.34
N GLY A 106 4.15 7.14 1.60
CA GLY A 106 4.53 8.22 2.52
C GLY A 106 4.75 7.72 3.95
N ASN A 107 3.88 6.83 4.44
CA ASN A 107 4.02 6.24 5.77
C ASN A 107 5.28 5.38 5.88
N ILE A 108 5.50 4.46 4.96
CA ILE A 108 6.68 3.56 5.01
C ILE A 108 7.99 4.34 4.83
N SER A 109 8.01 5.36 3.97
CA SER A 109 9.16 6.26 3.81
C SER A 109 9.46 7.01 5.09
N GLY A 110 8.44 7.50 5.80
CA GLY A 110 8.58 8.16 7.09
C GLY A 110 9.17 7.24 8.16
N LEU A 111 8.70 6.00 8.25
CA LEU A 111 9.26 5.00 9.17
C LEU A 111 10.70 4.67 8.82
N ALA A 112 11.04 4.55 7.53
CA ALA A 112 12.40 4.27 7.06
C ALA A 112 13.39 5.44 7.28
N MET A 113 12.92 6.63 7.67
CA MET A 113 13.80 7.75 8.07
C MET A 113 14.36 7.59 9.49
N LYS A 114 13.74 6.78 10.33
CA LYS A 114 14.10 6.58 11.75
C LYS A 114 14.02 5.09 12.11
N PRO A 115 14.69 4.20 11.35
CA PRO A 115 14.55 2.76 11.49
C PRO A 115 15.04 2.22 12.83
N GLU A 116 15.94 2.93 13.51
CA GLU A 116 16.45 2.56 14.83
C GLU A 116 15.38 2.50 15.93
N VAL A 117 14.22 3.12 15.72
CA VAL A 117 13.09 3.00 16.66
C VAL A 117 12.60 1.54 16.74
N PHE A 118 12.87 0.74 15.70
CA PHE A 118 12.47 -0.65 15.62
C PHE A 118 13.50 -1.64 16.19
N ASP A 119 14.58 -1.14 16.79
CA ASP A 119 15.62 -1.98 17.44
C ASP A 119 15.36 -2.22 18.93
N SER A 120 14.29 -1.61 19.50
CA SER A 120 13.99 -1.66 20.93
C SER A 120 13.56 -3.04 21.44
N GLU A 121 13.14 -3.93 20.54
CA GLU A 121 12.71 -5.29 20.88
C GLU A 121 13.81 -6.33 20.64
N PRO A 122 13.85 -7.41 21.41
CA PRO A 122 14.76 -8.52 21.15
C PRO A 122 14.56 -9.08 19.73
N GLY A 123 15.60 -9.07 18.91
CA GLY A 123 15.55 -9.52 17.53
C GLY A 123 15.47 -8.42 16.49
N GLY A 124 15.16 -7.19 16.88
CA GLY A 124 15.15 -5.97 16.06
C GLY A 124 14.39 -6.10 14.74
N PHE A 125 13.54 -5.14 14.42
CA PHE A 125 12.79 -5.13 13.15
C PHE A 125 13.29 -4.08 12.16
N ARG A 126 14.42 -3.42 12.45
CA ARG A 126 15.03 -2.40 11.58
C ARG A 126 15.25 -2.92 10.18
N GLU A 127 15.92 -4.06 10.08
CA GLU A 127 16.27 -4.64 8.77
C GLU A 127 15.01 -5.03 7.98
N ASN A 128 14.03 -5.64 8.64
CA ASN A 128 12.74 -5.99 8.02
C ASN A 128 12.03 -4.74 7.49
N LEU A 129 12.02 -3.64 8.25
CA LEU A 129 11.44 -2.37 7.81
C LEU A 129 12.15 -1.83 6.56
N LEU A 130 13.49 -1.83 6.56
CA LEU A 130 14.27 -1.34 5.43
C LEU A 130 14.10 -2.23 4.19
N GLN A 131 14.03 -3.54 4.35
CA GLN A 131 13.75 -4.48 3.26
C GLN A 131 12.35 -4.26 2.66
N ILE A 132 11.32 -4.06 3.50
CA ILE A 132 9.96 -3.74 3.02
C ILE A 132 9.97 -2.41 2.26
N TYR A 133 10.62 -1.37 2.78
CA TYR A 133 10.73 -0.10 2.10
C TYR A 133 11.42 -0.23 0.72
N GLU A 134 12.55 -0.95 0.66
CA GLU A 134 13.27 -1.21 -0.59
C GLU A 134 12.43 -2.00 -1.59
N HIS A 135 11.78 -3.06 -1.14
CA HIS A 135 10.87 -3.86 -1.96
C HIS A 135 9.75 -3.00 -2.55
N MET A 136 9.06 -2.22 -1.71
CA MET A 136 7.95 -1.38 -2.16
C MET A 136 8.37 -0.32 -3.19
N ARG A 137 9.51 0.34 -2.97
CA ARG A 137 9.96 1.39 -3.89
C ARG A 137 10.54 0.86 -5.20
N ARG A 138 11.20 -0.32 -5.19
CA ARG A 138 11.78 -0.95 -6.38
C ARG A 138 10.72 -1.53 -7.31
N ASP A 139 9.72 -2.15 -6.73
CA ASP A 139 8.64 -2.79 -7.46
C ASP A 139 7.44 -1.87 -7.67
N ASP A 140 7.57 -0.59 -7.23
CA ASP A 140 6.55 0.46 -7.39
C ASP A 140 5.16 0.01 -6.88
N ILE A 141 5.15 -0.64 -5.72
CA ILE A 141 3.99 -1.31 -5.16
C ILE A 141 2.91 -0.30 -4.74
N PHE A 142 1.68 -0.54 -5.16
CA PHE A 142 0.53 0.12 -4.58
C PHE A 142 0.08 -0.62 -3.32
N ALA A 143 0.35 -0.05 -2.17
CA ALA A 143 -0.10 -0.58 -0.89
C ALA A 143 -1.23 0.25 -0.29
N THR A 144 -2.14 -0.43 0.37
CA THR A 144 -3.20 0.17 1.18
C THR A 144 -3.24 -0.52 2.55
N TYR A 145 -4.04 0.01 3.48
CA TYR A 145 -4.18 -0.60 4.79
C TYR A 145 -5.63 -0.77 5.20
N ALA A 146 -5.92 -1.86 5.89
CA ALA A 146 -7.18 -2.12 6.55
C ALA A 146 -6.91 -2.21 8.06
N VAL A 147 -7.50 -1.29 8.84
CA VAL A 147 -7.08 -1.04 10.23
C VAL A 147 -8.03 -1.69 11.23
N VAL A 148 -9.34 -1.56 11.00
CA VAL A 148 -10.36 -1.81 12.01
C VAL A 148 -10.74 -3.29 12.03
N PRO A 149 -10.68 -3.97 13.19
CA PRO A 149 -11.30 -5.30 13.31
C PRO A 149 -12.82 -5.19 13.16
N PRO A 150 -13.52 -6.25 12.74
CA PRO A 150 -14.97 -6.26 12.69
C PRO A 150 -15.57 -5.81 14.02
N PRO A 151 -16.68 -5.04 14.03
CA PRO A 151 -17.31 -4.60 15.29
C PRO A 151 -17.60 -5.75 16.25
N GLY A 152 -18.04 -6.90 15.74
CA GLY A 152 -18.24 -8.11 16.53
C GLY A 152 -17.00 -8.62 17.25
N ALA A 153 -15.81 -8.46 16.63
CA ALA A 153 -14.54 -8.89 17.23
C ALA A 153 -14.17 -8.15 18.53
N ARG A 154 -14.84 -7.05 18.85
CA ARG A 154 -14.59 -6.28 20.07
C ARG A 154 -15.13 -6.95 21.35
N ASN A 155 -16.10 -7.84 21.21
CA ASN A 155 -16.68 -8.58 22.34
C ASN A 155 -15.90 -9.87 22.61
N LYS A 156 -14.74 -9.74 23.26
CA LYS A 156 -13.85 -10.86 23.59
C LYS A 156 -14.55 -11.92 24.47
N GLU A 157 -15.34 -11.47 25.43
CA GLU A 157 -16.03 -12.33 26.40
C GLU A 157 -17.02 -13.26 25.69
N TYR A 158 -17.75 -12.75 24.71
CA TYR A 158 -18.65 -13.56 23.89
C TYR A 158 -17.91 -14.71 23.19
N TYR A 159 -16.81 -14.40 22.51
CA TYR A 159 -16.05 -15.43 21.78
C TYR A 159 -15.41 -16.45 22.71
N GLN A 160 -14.92 -16.02 23.87
CA GLN A 160 -14.36 -16.90 24.88
C GLN A 160 -15.43 -17.83 25.46
N SER A 161 -16.60 -17.31 25.83
CA SER A 161 -17.69 -18.09 26.39
C SER A 161 -18.34 -19.04 25.40
N ALA A 162 -18.42 -18.63 24.12
CA ALA A 162 -18.97 -19.46 23.05
C ALA A 162 -17.97 -20.51 22.53
N GLY A 163 -16.69 -20.45 22.93
CA GLY A 163 -15.66 -21.37 22.45
C GLY A 163 -15.34 -21.24 20.96
N VAL A 164 -15.66 -20.07 20.35
CA VAL A 164 -15.44 -19.82 18.91
C VAL A 164 -14.30 -18.83 18.70
N ALA A 165 -13.63 -18.94 17.55
CA ALA A 165 -12.53 -18.05 17.22
C ALA A 165 -13.02 -16.61 16.97
N GLN A 166 -12.33 -15.65 17.61
CA GLN A 166 -12.56 -14.24 17.36
C GLN A 166 -12.21 -13.88 15.90
N PRO A 167 -13.04 -13.12 15.18
CA PRO A 167 -12.82 -12.83 13.76
C PRO A 167 -11.73 -11.77 13.47
N ALA A 168 -11.03 -11.29 14.49
CA ALA A 168 -9.90 -10.38 14.33
C ALA A 168 -8.72 -11.08 13.62
N CYS A 169 -7.99 -10.33 12.78
CA CYS A 169 -6.79 -10.83 12.13
C CYS A 169 -5.74 -11.22 13.18
N ARG A 170 -5.16 -12.41 13.06
CA ARG A 170 -4.16 -12.97 13.97
C ARG A 170 -3.18 -13.85 13.21
N VAL A 171 -2.01 -14.05 13.80
CA VAL A 171 -1.06 -15.06 13.36
C VAL A 171 -1.62 -16.43 13.74
N THR A 172 -1.72 -17.34 12.77
CA THR A 172 -2.21 -18.72 12.97
C THR A 172 -1.14 -19.76 12.71
N GLY A 173 -0.01 -19.36 12.17
CA GLY A 173 1.16 -20.20 11.93
C GLY A 173 2.35 -19.36 11.54
N GLU A 174 3.51 -19.99 11.53
CA GLU A 174 4.79 -19.42 11.14
C GLU A 174 5.60 -20.52 10.45
N ASP A 175 6.31 -20.16 9.39
CA ASP A 175 7.24 -21.03 8.67
C ASP A 175 8.49 -20.24 8.23
N ASP A 176 9.40 -20.89 7.50
CA ASP A 176 10.65 -20.26 7.03
C ASP A 176 10.42 -19.07 6.06
N LYS A 177 9.20 -18.90 5.57
CA LYS A 177 8.82 -17.81 4.65
C LYS A 177 8.13 -16.64 5.34
N GLY A 178 7.75 -16.82 6.62
CA GLY A 178 7.12 -15.79 7.42
C GLY A 178 5.91 -16.27 8.21
N VAL A 179 4.99 -15.36 8.49
CA VAL A 179 3.80 -15.62 9.31
C VAL A 179 2.56 -15.84 8.46
N ILE A 180 1.74 -16.81 8.87
CA ILE A 180 0.43 -17.08 8.27
C ILE A 180 -0.63 -16.29 9.04
N LEU A 181 -1.31 -15.39 8.33
CA LEU A 181 -2.36 -14.57 8.89
C LEU A 181 -3.74 -15.13 8.56
N ASN A 182 -4.64 -15.13 9.54
CA ASN A 182 -6.04 -15.47 9.34
C ASN A 182 -6.92 -14.50 10.16
N GLY A 183 -8.06 -14.14 9.60
CA GLY A 183 -9.01 -13.25 10.23
C GLY A 183 -9.47 -12.14 9.28
N MET A 184 -10.13 -11.14 9.84
CA MET A 184 -10.80 -10.09 9.09
C MET A 184 -10.31 -8.71 9.54
N LYS A 185 -10.15 -7.82 8.57
CA LYS A 185 -9.93 -6.39 8.75
C LYS A 185 -10.87 -5.60 7.88
N PHE A 186 -11.37 -4.50 8.39
CA PHE A 186 -12.17 -3.54 7.65
C PHE A 186 -11.35 -2.30 7.34
N LEU A 187 -11.65 -1.69 6.20
CA LEU A 187 -11.16 -0.37 5.89
C LEU A 187 -11.77 0.62 6.90
N ALA A 188 -10.95 1.48 7.47
CA ALA A 188 -11.44 2.62 8.25
C ALA A 188 -11.92 3.70 7.27
N THR A 189 -13.14 4.13 7.42
CA THR A 189 -13.73 5.27 6.68
C THR A 189 -13.88 6.44 7.62
#